data_3798293ecdf0a6947d796152e059c496
#
_entry.id   3798293ecdf0a6947d796152e059c496
#
_cell.length_a   1.000
_cell.length_b   1.000
_cell.length_c   1.000
_cell.angle_alpha   90.00
_cell.angle_beta   90.00
_cell.angle_gamma   90.00
#
_symmetry.space_group_name_H-M   'P 1'
#
loop_
_entity.id
_entity.type
_entity.pdbx_description
1 polymer ?
#
loop_
_entity_poly.entity_id
_entity_poly.type
_entity_poly.pdbx_seq_one_letter_code
_entity_poly.pdbx_strand_id
1 'polypeptide(L)'
;MSSNTHTTTDPASKRIREALVTRIGEALADERLDRQNRGDVYLSSNSEIDFARQVSSMECARLSASRRQEGLPAFTESEEQALISRAIDQVLGMGLLQQTLNDPEISDIHVRGNSPIWVKLRSGKRECRSPIVDSDDELVDLIRRTATRMGRSERRFDAGSPELNLQLADGSRLFA
;
A
#
# COMPACT_ATOMS: atom_id res chain seq x y z
N MET A 1 31.08 -14.82 -1.26
CA MET A 1 30.84 -13.91 -0.13
C MET A 1 29.48 -13.28 -0.38
N SER A 2 28.44 -13.88 0.20
CA SER A 2 27.04 -13.49 -0.05
C SER A 2 26.63 -12.46 1.01
N SER A 3 26.44 -11.23 0.59
CA SER A 3 25.95 -10.16 1.45
C SER A 3 24.44 -10.36 1.65
N ASN A 4 24.10 -10.89 2.78
CA ASN A 4 22.74 -11.07 3.29
C ASN A 4 22.24 -9.69 3.74
N THR A 5 21.58 -8.92 2.88
CA THR A 5 20.86 -7.71 3.27
C THR A 5 19.56 -8.09 3.96
N HIS A 6 19.66 -8.41 5.26
CA HIS A 6 18.51 -8.37 6.15
C HIS A 6 18.02 -6.91 6.22
N THR A 7 16.95 -6.62 5.50
CA THR A 7 16.20 -5.37 5.67
C THR A 7 15.45 -5.46 7.01
N THR A 8 16.20 -5.29 8.09
CA THR A 8 15.63 -5.03 9.41
C THR A 8 14.93 -3.68 9.29
N THR A 9 13.61 -3.67 9.34
CA THR A 9 12.83 -2.43 9.30
C THR A 9 13.15 -1.66 10.58
N ASP A 10 14.06 -0.67 10.47
CA ASP A 10 14.41 0.22 11.57
C ASP A 10 13.13 0.79 12.21
N PRO A 11 12.98 0.72 13.55
CA PRO A 11 11.82 1.25 14.27
C PRO A 11 11.52 2.73 13.94
N ALA A 12 12.54 3.53 13.64
CA ALA A 12 12.37 4.91 13.21
C ALA A 12 11.71 5.00 11.83
N SER A 13 12.13 4.18 10.88
CA SER A 13 11.52 4.09 9.55
C SER A 13 10.06 3.62 9.61
N LYS A 14 9.73 2.73 10.55
CA LYS A 14 8.34 2.30 10.78
C LYS A 14 7.47 3.45 11.25
N ARG A 15 7.90 4.20 12.27
CA ARG A 15 7.18 5.37 12.82
C ARG A 15 6.95 6.45 11.77
N ILE A 16 7.96 6.73 10.94
CA ILE A 16 7.87 7.71 9.87
C ILE A 16 6.84 7.27 8.82
N ARG A 17 6.86 6.00 8.44
CA ARG A 17 5.87 5.45 7.50
C ARG A 17 4.45 5.54 8.07
N GLU A 18 4.25 5.18 9.33
CA GLU A 18 2.95 5.29 10.01
C GLU A 18 2.45 6.74 10.04
N ALA A 19 3.32 7.71 10.30
CA ALA A 19 2.99 9.13 10.24
C ALA A 19 2.56 9.57 8.82
N LEU A 20 3.27 9.12 7.78
CA LEU A 20 2.91 9.39 6.39
C LEU A 20 1.56 8.76 6.03
N VAL A 21 1.33 7.51 6.41
CA VAL A 21 0.07 6.79 6.16
C VAL A 21 -1.11 7.53 6.80
N THR A 22 -0.97 7.93 8.05
CA THR A 22 -1.99 8.72 8.77
C THR A 22 -2.26 10.03 8.05
N ARG A 23 -1.20 10.77 7.70
CA ARG A 23 -1.33 12.09 7.05
C ARG A 23 -1.97 12.00 5.67
N ILE A 24 -1.63 10.97 4.87
CA ILE A 24 -2.27 10.74 3.57
C ILE A 24 -3.75 10.42 3.77
N GLY A 25 -4.08 9.54 4.72
CA GLY A 25 -5.47 9.15 5.00
C GLY A 25 -6.33 10.35 5.41
N GLU A 26 -5.85 11.19 6.32
CA GLU A 26 -6.53 12.43 6.75
C GLU A 26 -6.73 13.38 5.55
N ALA A 27 -5.67 13.67 4.80
CA ALA A 27 -5.74 14.60 3.68
C ALA A 27 -6.70 14.12 2.58
N LEU A 28 -6.75 12.83 2.29
CA LEU A 28 -7.71 12.26 1.34
C LEU A 28 -9.14 12.33 1.86
N ALA A 29 -9.36 12.13 3.16
CA ALA A 29 -10.68 12.25 3.77
C ALA A 29 -11.18 13.70 3.69
N ASP A 30 -10.32 14.66 4.04
CA ASP A 30 -10.63 16.09 3.98
C ASP A 30 -10.94 16.53 2.54
N GLU A 31 -10.12 16.14 1.56
CA GLU A 31 -10.34 16.47 0.15
C GLU A 31 -11.66 15.88 -0.39
N ARG A 32 -12.00 14.65 0.02
CA ARG A 32 -13.28 14.02 -0.36
C ARG A 32 -14.47 14.79 0.23
N LEU A 33 -14.38 15.19 1.49
CA LEU A 33 -15.43 15.96 2.16
C LEU A 33 -15.60 17.35 1.53
N ASP A 34 -14.49 18.02 1.23
CA ASP A 34 -14.50 19.34 0.59
C ASP A 34 -15.10 19.28 -0.81
N ARG A 35 -14.78 18.25 -1.60
CA ARG A 35 -15.39 18.04 -2.91
C ARG A 35 -16.88 17.75 -2.82
N GLN A 36 -17.29 16.91 -1.87
CA GLN A 36 -18.69 16.63 -1.63
C GLN A 36 -19.46 17.92 -1.26
N ASN A 37 -18.90 18.77 -0.41
CA ASN A 37 -19.51 20.04 0.00
C ASN A 37 -19.61 21.05 -1.16
N ARG A 38 -18.68 21.01 -2.12
CA ARG A 38 -18.69 21.85 -3.32
C ARG A 38 -19.54 21.28 -4.45
N GLY A 39 -19.98 20.03 -4.35
CA GLY A 39 -20.67 19.32 -5.43
C GLY A 39 -19.75 18.89 -6.58
N ASP A 40 -18.46 18.83 -6.32
CA ASP A 40 -17.45 18.41 -7.30
C ASP A 40 -17.44 16.89 -7.51
N VAL A 41 -16.94 16.46 -8.67
CA VAL A 41 -16.73 15.04 -8.98
C VAL A 41 -15.61 14.48 -8.08
N TYR A 42 -15.76 13.25 -7.60
CA TYR A 42 -14.72 12.56 -6.86
C TYR A 42 -13.42 12.44 -7.68
N LEU A 43 -12.28 12.42 -6.98
CA LEU A 43 -10.99 12.19 -7.63
C LEU A 43 -10.98 10.83 -8.33
N SER A 44 -10.43 10.77 -9.52
CA SER A 44 -10.08 9.49 -10.14
C SER A 44 -8.95 8.81 -9.34
N SER A 45 -8.79 7.51 -9.49
CA SER A 45 -7.71 6.76 -8.81
C SER A 45 -6.32 7.35 -9.08
N ASN A 46 -6.05 7.79 -10.30
CA ASN A 46 -4.77 8.43 -10.63
C ASN A 46 -4.62 9.79 -9.93
N SER A 47 -5.69 10.59 -9.88
CA SER A 47 -5.68 11.88 -9.18
C SER A 47 -5.53 11.71 -7.66
N GLU A 48 -6.07 10.64 -7.07
CA GLU A 48 -5.84 10.30 -5.66
C GLU A 48 -4.38 9.95 -5.39
N ILE A 49 -3.73 9.20 -6.29
CA ILE A 49 -2.30 8.85 -6.17
C ILE A 49 -1.43 10.11 -6.28
N ASP A 50 -1.71 10.99 -7.23
CA ASP A 50 -0.95 12.24 -7.41
C ASP A 50 -1.12 13.17 -6.20
N PHE A 51 -2.34 13.29 -5.68
CA PHE A 51 -2.62 14.04 -4.47
C PHE A 51 -1.89 13.45 -3.25
N ALA A 52 -1.96 12.13 -3.06
CA ALA A 52 -1.25 11.45 -1.97
C ALA A 52 0.27 11.63 -2.08
N ARG A 53 0.83 11.63 -3.30
CA ARG A 53 2.25 11.88 -3.54
C ARG A 53 2.64 13.30 -3.13
N GLN A 54 1.84 14.29 -3.50
CA GLN A 54 2.07 15.69 -3.12
C GLN A 54 2.04 15.86 -1.59
N VAL A 55 1.03 15.33 -0.91
CA VAL A 55 0.92 15.34 0.55
C VAL A 55 2.12 14.67 1.21
N SER A 56 2.54 13.51 0.69
CA SER A 56 3.68 12.76 1.21
C SER A 56 5.01 13.51 1.06
N SER A 57 5.24 14.15 -0.08
CA SER A 57 6.47 14.95 -0.31
C SER A 57 6.56 16.15 0.64
N MET A 58 5.43 16.82 0.88
CA MET A 58 5.38 17.92 1.86
C MET A 58 5.68 17.43 3.27
N GLU A 59 5.13 16.30 3.68
CA GLU A 59 5.36 15.72 5.00
C GLU A 59 6.80 15.20 5.16
N CYS A 60 7.38 14.56 4.13
CA CYS A 60 8.80 14.17 4.13
C CYS A 60 9.73 15.38 4.29
N ALA A 61 9.45 16.47 3.60
CA ALA A 61 10.22 17.70 3.74
C ALA A 61 10.16 18.25 5.17
N ARG A 62 8.96 18.25 5.79
CA ARG A 62 8.76 18.65 7.19
C ARG A 62 9.55 17.75 8.16
N LEU A 63 9.45 16.44 7.98
CA LEU A 63 10.17 15.45 8.80
C LEU A 63 11.69 15.57 8.63
N SER A 64 12.18 15.80 7.41
CA SER A 64 13.59 16.05 7.14
C SER A 64 14.10 17.33 7.82
N ALA A 65 13.28 18.37 7.91
CA ALA A 65 13.60 19.58 8.64
C ALA A 65 13.69 19.33 10.16
N SER A 66 12.73 18.59 10.74
CA SER A 66 12.74 18.19 12.15
C SER A 66 13.99 17.38 12.50
N ARG A 67 14.32 16.38 11.67
CA ARG A 67 15.54 15.56 11.85
C ARG A 67 16.83 16.41 11.91
N ARG A 68 16.94 17.41 11.02
CA ARG A 68 18.09 18.34 11.04
C ARG A 68 18.16 19.14 12.33
N GLN A 69 17.02 19.57 12.89
CA GLN A 69 16.99 20.26 14.19
C GLN A 69 17.43 19.36 15.35
N GLU A 70 17.19 18.05 15.24
CA GLU A 70 17.62 17.03 16.19
C GLU A 70 19.07 16.55 15.95
N GLY A 71 19.79 17.14 15.01
CA GLY A 71 21.16 16.77 14.64
C GLY A 71 21.27 15.48 13.80
N LEU A 72 20.16 15.00 13.27
CA LEU A 72 20.11 13.81 12.41
C LEU A 72 20.18 14.21 10.93
N PRO A 73 20.72 13.36 10.05
CA PRO A 73 20.72 13.63 8.61
C PRO A 73 19.30 13.70 8.06
N ALA A 74 19.07 14.57 7.09
CA ALA A 74 17.83 14.57 6.29
C ALA A 74 17.74 13.25 5.49
N PHE A 75 16.52 12.92 5.03
CA PHE A 75 16.37 11.80 4.10
C PHE A 75 17.10 12.09 2.80
N THR A 76 17.73 11.06 2.25
CA THR A 76 18.19 11.08 0.86
C THR A 76 16.99 11.00 -0.07
N GLU A 77 17.15 11.42 -1.31
CA GLU A 77 16.09 11.34 -2.32
C GLU A 77 15.56 9.90 -2.50
N SER A 78 16.45 8.91 -2.46
CA SER A 78 16.07 7.49 -2.57
C SER A 78 15.26 7.01 -1.36
N GLU A 79 15.63 7.44 -0.15
CA GLU A 79 14.88 7.10 1.08
C GLU A 79 13.50 7.76 1.06
N GLU A 80 13.43 9.03 0.66
CA GLU A 80 12.17 9.76 0.54
C GLU A 80 11.24 9.09 -0.45
N GLN A 81 11.70 8.78 -1.65
CA GLN A 81 10.92 8.09 -2.68
C GLN A 81 10.44 6.72 -2.21
N ALA A 82 11.29 5.95 -1.52
CA ALA A 82 10.93 4.65 -0.97
C ALA A 82 9.86 4.76 0.13
N LEU A 83 9.96 5.76 1.02
CA LEU A 83 8.97 6.02 2.07
C LEU A 83 7.62 6.43 1.47
N ILE A 84 7.62 7.36 0.52
CA ILE A 84 6.42 7.84 -0.17
C ILE A 84 5.72 6.70 -0.91
N SER A 85 6.46 5.93 -1.72
CA SER A 85 5.89 4.80 -2.46
C SER A 85 5.22 3.80 -1.53
N ARG A 86 5.91 3.37 -0.46
CA ARG A 86 5.36 2.43 0.51
C ARG A 86 4.13 2.96 1.25
N ALA A 87 4.10 4.25 1.59
CA ALA A 87 2.96 4.86 2.26
C ALA A 87 1.75 4.94 1.32
N ILE A 88 1.95 5.33 0.05
CA ILE A 88 0.90 5.35 -0.97
C ILE A 88 0.37 3.94 -1.22
N ASP A 89 1.24 2.94 -1.38
CA ASP A 89 0.85 1.55 -1.57
C ASP A 89 0.02 1.03 -0.40
N GLN A 90 0.33 1.47 0.83
CA GLN A 90 -0.42 1.08 2.02
C GLN A 90 -1.80 1.76 2.09
N VAL A 91 -1.92 3.02 1.69
CA VAL A 91 -3.20 3.78 1.76
C VAL A 91 -4.05 3.54 0.52
N LEU A 92 -3.46 3.62 -0.66
CA LEU A 92 -4.14 3.60 -1.95
C LEU A 92 -3.91 2.33 -2.77
N GLY A 93 -2.91 1.54 -2.48
CA GLY A 93 -2.59 0.30 -3.13
C GLY A 93 -3.06 -0.93 -2.36
N MET A 94 -2.49 -2.06 -2.71
CA MET A 94 -2.67 -3.33 -1.99
C MET A 94 -1.55 -3.56 -0.96
N GLY A 95 -1.04 -2.49 -0.33
CA GLY A 95 0.01 -2.59 0.68
C GLY A 95 1.27 -3.27 0.15
N LEU A 96 1.85 -4.18 0.92
CA LEU A 96 3.05 -4.93 0.52
C LEU A 96 2.80 -5.87 -0.66
N LEU A 97 1.55 -6.25 -0.92
CA LEU A 97 1.20 -7.06 -2.09
C LEU A 97 1.43 -6.32 -3.41
N GLN A 98 1.33 -4.97 -3.42
CA GLN A 98 1.49 -4.18 -4.64
C GLN A 98 2.86 -4.38 -5.30
N GLN A 99 3.93 -4.50 -4.50
CA GLN A 99 5.27 -4.75 -5.03
C GLN A 99 5.36 -6.11 -5.73
N THR A 100 4.68 -7.12 -5.19
CA THR A 100 4.62 -8.46 -5.77
C THR A 100 3.76 -8.49 -7.04
N LEU A 101 2.67 -7.72 -7.08
CA LEU A 101 1.81 -7.56 -8.27
C LEU A 101 2.51 -6.85 -9.41
N ASN A 102 3.40 -5.92 -9.09
CA ASN A 102 4.16 -5.15 -10.09
C ASN A 102 5.36 -5.92 -10.68
N ASP A 103 5.68 -7.09 -10.14
CA ASP A 103 6.78 -7.93 -10.64
C ASP A 103 6.33 -8.69 -11.90
N PRO A 104 6.87 -8.34 -13.11
CA PRO A 104 6.42 -8.93 -14.37
C PRO A 104 6.76 -10.42 -14.50
N GLU A 105 7.70 -10.93 -13.69
CA GLU A 105 8.08 -12.34 -13.68
C GLU A 105 7.07 -13.21 -12.93
N ILE A 106 6.19 -12.63 -12.13
CA ILE A 106 5.19 -13.37 -11.35
C ILE A 106 3.94 -13.63 -12.19
N SER A 107 3.46 -14.87 -12.15
CA SER A 107 2.20 -15.29 -12.78
C SER A 107 1.06 -15.46 -11.79
N ASP A 108 1.36 -15.97 -10.60
CA ASP A 108 0.37 -16.26 -9.57
C ASP A 108 0.91 -15.92 -8.17
N ILE A 109 0.04 -15.44 -7.30
CA ILE A 109 0.34 -15.12 -5.90
C ILE A 109 -0.69 -15.84 -5.03
N HIS A 110 -0.21 -16.61 -4.07
CA HIS A 110 -1.04 -17.31 -3.09
C HIS A 110 -0.78 -16.75 -1.71
N VAL A 111 -1.82 -16.20 -1.11
CA VAL A 111 -1.82 -15.65 0.24
C VAL A 111 -2.69 -16.51 1.14
N ARG A 112 -2.20 -16.84 2.33
CA ARG A 112 -2.96 -17.58 3.34
C ARG A 112 -2.77 -16.92 4.71
N GLY A 113 -3.75 -16.14 5.11
CA GLY A 113 -3.70 -15.39 6.35
C GLY A 113 -2.43 -14.52 6.44
N ASN A 114 -1.83 -14.44 7.60
CA ASN A 114 -0.58 -13.75 7.86
C ASN A 114 0.67 -14.63 7.66
N SER A 115 0.54 -15.76 6.97
CA SER A 115 1.66 -16.65 6.66
C SER A 115 2.50 -16.13 5.50
N PRO A 116 3.75 -16.62 5.32
CA PRO A 116 4.55 -16.34 4.14
C PRO A 116 3.77 -16.64 2.85
N ILE A 117 3.88 -15.75 1.86
CA ILE A 117 3.20 -15.92 0.59
C ILE A 117 3.98 -16.82 -0.35
N TRP A 118 3.27 -17.50 -1.22
CA TRP A 118 3.86 -18.27 -2.30
C TRP A 118 3.61 -17.57 -3.63
N VAL A 119 4.67 -17.35 -4.38
CA VAL A 119 4.59 -16.82 -5.74
C VAL A 119 5.00 -17.89 -6.74
N LYS A 120 4.33 -17.91 -7.88
CA LYS A 120 4.71 -18.72 -9.03
C LYS A 120 5.23 -17.79 -10.11
N LEU A 121 6.44 -18.04 -10.57
CA LEU A 121 7.04 -17.30 -11.65
C LEU A 121 6.54 -17.82 -13.01
N ARG A 122 6.63 -17.00 -14.04
CA ARG A 122 6.31 -17.39 -15.43
C ARG A 122 7.15 -18.55 -15.93
N SER A 123 8.36 -18.73 -15.37
CA SER A 123 9.21 -19.90 -15.60
C SER A 123 8.67 -21.21 -15.01
N GLY A 124 7.59 -21.15 -14.22
CA GLY A 124 7.01 -22.29 -13.50
C GLY A 124 7.62 -22.53 -12.12
N LYS A 125 8.74 -21.86 -11.75
CA LYS A 125 9.36 -21.95 -10.43
C LYS A 125 8.44 -21.34 -9.37
N ARG A 126 8.42 -21.95 -8.18
CA ARG A 126 7.71 -21.41 -7.01
C ARG A 126 8.71 -20.89 -5.99
N GLU A 127 8.39 -19.76 -5.40
CA GLU A 127 9.21 -19.10 -4.38
C GLU A 127 8.32 -18.71 -3.18
N CYS A 128 8.90 -18.80 -1.98
CA CYS A 128 8.29 -18.32 -0.76
C CYS A 128 8.84 -16.93 -0.47
N ARG A 129 7.95 -15.97 -0.17
CA ARG A 129 8.30 -14.59 0.20
C ARG A 129 7.69 -14.23 1.55
N SER A 130 8.14 -13.15 2.16
CA SER A 130 7.64 -12.67 3.45
C SER A 130 6.12 -12.46 3.45
N PRO A 131 5.46 -12.55 4.61
CA PRO A 131 4.07 -12.18 4.76
C PRO A 131 3.81 -10.75 4.27
N ILE A 132 2.61 -10.51 3.75
CA ILE A 132 2.19 -9.18 3.27
C ILE A 132 1.34 -8.41 4.27
N VAL A 133 0.91 -9.08 5.34
CA VAL A 133 0.11 -8.54 6.45
C VAL A 133 0.63 -9.12 7.76
N ASP A 134 0.37 -8.43 8.86
CA ASP A 134 0.77 -8.85 10.21
C ASP A 134 -0.31 -9.71 10.91
N SER A 135 -1.56 -9.69 10.41
CA SER A 135 -2.68 -10.46 10.97
C SER A 135 -3.71 -10.84 9.90
N ASP A 136 -4.54 -11.84 10.21
CA ASP A 136 -5.65 -12.26 9.35
C ASP A 136 -6.70 -11.15 9.19
N ASP A 137 -6.97 -10.37 10.25
CA ASP A 137 -7.87 -9.24 10.20
C ASP A 137 -7.39 -8.16 9.23
N GLU A 138 -6.08 -7.90 9.21
CA GLU A 138 -5.48 -6.96 8.26
C GLU A 138 -5.63 -7.43 6.81
N LEU A 139 -5.52 -8.75 6.56
CA LEU A 139 -5.77 -9.32 5.23
C LEU A 139 -7.23 -9.13 4.81
N VAL A 140 -8.17 -9.42 5.69
CA VAL A 140 -9.61 -9.21 5.44
C VAL A 140 -9.89 -7.75 5.12
N ASP A 141 -9.33 -6.81 5.88
CA ASP A 141 -9.48 -5.39 5.64
C ASP A 141 -8.84 -4.93 4.33
N LEU A 142 -7.68 -5.48 3.96
CA LEU A 142 -7.04 -5.23 2.66
C LEU A 142 -7.97 -5.65 1.52
N ILE A 143 -8.56 -6.85 1.59
CA ILE A 143 -9.50 -7.37 0.60
C ILE A 143 -10.73 -6.49 0.51
N ARG A 144 -11.34 -6.11 1.64
CA ARG A 144 -12.52 -5.22 1.69
C ARG A 144 -12.25 -3.85 1.08
N ARG A 145 -11.14 -3.22 1.45
CA ARG A 145 -10.73 -1.93 0.87
C ARG A 145 -10.54 -2.02 -0.64
N THR A 146 -9.92 -3.09 -1.11
CA THR A 146 -9.73 -3.34 -2.54
C THR A 146 -11.06 -3.48 -3.26
N ALA A 147 -12.00 -4.26 -2.71
CA ALA A 147 -13.34 -4.44 -3.27
C ALA A 147 -14.10 -3.11 -3.38
N THR A 148 -14.07 -2.29 -2.33
CA THR A 148 -14.73 -0.97 -2.29
C THR A 148 -14.19 -0.03 -3.35
N ARG A 149 -12.86 -0.01 -3.55
CA ARG A 149 -12.21 0.84 -4.55
C ARG A 149 -12.53 0.50 -5.98
N MET A 150 -12.73 -0.79 -6.26
CA MET A 150 -13.06 -1.24 -7.61
C MET A 150 -14.48 -0.84 -8.05
N GLY A 151 -15.16 0.03 -7.28
CA GLY A 151 -16.45 0.63 -7.64
C GLY A 151 -17.61 -0.36 -7.72
N ARG A 152 -17.43 -1.54 -7.15
CA ARG A 152 -18.46 -2.61 -7.13
C ARG A 152 -19.01 -2.71 -5.71
N SER A 153 -19.75 -1.69 -5.30
CA SER A 153 -20.39 -1.57 -3.98
C SER A 153 -21.33 -2.75 -3.62
N GLU A 154 -21.62 -3.63 -4.55
CA GLU A 154 -22.47 -4.81 -4.34
C GLU A 154 -21.69 -6.07 -3.93
N ARG A 155 -20.35 -6.05 -3.98
CA ARG A 155 -19.55 -7.21 -3.60
C ARG A 155 -19.08 -7.10 -2.16
N ARG A 156 -19.87 -7.72 -1.28
CA ARG A 156 -19.52 -7.87 0.13
C ARG A 156 -18.50 -9.00 0.29
N PHE A 157 -17.57 -8.79 1.22
CA PHE A 157 -16.68 -9.84 1.72
C PHE A 157 -16.87 -9.89 3.23
N ASP A 158 -17.78 -10.74 3.68
CA ASP A 158 -18.17 -10.91 5.08
C ASP A 158 -18.65 -12.34 5.32
N ALA A 159 -19.07 -12.64 6.55
CA ALA A 159 -19.56 -13.96 6.92
C ALA A 159 -20.79 -14.43 6.10
N GLY A 160 -21.57 -13.51 5.54
CA GLY A 160 -22.74 -13.82 4.68
C GLY A 160 -22.36 -13.95 3.19
N SER A 161 -21.18 -13.48 2.80
CA SER A 161 -20.62 -13.56 1.44
C SER A 161 -19.12 -13.81 1.55
N PRO A 162 -18.70 -15.05 1.86
CA PRO A 162 -17.30 -15.36 2.17
C PRO A 162 -16.40 -15.46 0.93
N GLU A 163 -16.94 -15.31 -0.25
CA GLU A 163 -16.19 -15.39 -1.52
C GLU A 163 -16.21 -14.06 -2.26
N LEU A 164 -15.06 -13.68 -2.78
CA LEU A 164 -14.90 -12.48 -3.59
C LEU A 164 -14.09 -12.78 -4.85
N ASN A 165 -14.59 -12.34 -6.00
CA ASN A 165 -13.88 -12.40 -7.27
C ASN A 165 -13.85 -11.01 -7.90
N LEU A 166 -12.66 -10.44 -8.07
CA LEU A 166 -12.43 -9.11 -8.61
C LEU A 166 -11.44 -9.16 -9.77
N GLN A 167 -11.63 -8.26 -10.73
CA GLN A 167 -10.60 -7.90 -11.68
C GLN A 167 -9.95 -6.61 -11.22
N LEU A 168 -8.64 -6.62 -10.99
CA LEU A 168 -7.86 -5.45 -10.59
C LEU A 168 -7.64 -4.51 -11.78
N ALA A 169 -7.19 -3.28 -11.49
CA ALA A 169 -6.98 -2.25 -12.51
C ALA A 169 -5.87 -2.62 -13.53
N ASP A 170 -4.90 -3.42 -13.11
CA ASP A 170 -3.82 -3.98 -13.95
C ASP A 170 -4.24 -5.18 -14.80
N GLY A 171 -5.52 -5.60 -14.71
CA GLY A 171 -6.06 -6.76 -15.39
C GLY A 171 -5.91 -8.08 -14.63
N SER A 172 -5.18 -8.12 -13.53
CA SER A 172 -5.05 -9.30 -12.67
C SER A 172 -6.39 -9.69 -12.03
N ARG A 173 -6.53 -10.95 -11.66
CA ARG A 173 -7.71 -11.44 -10.94
C ARG A 173 -7.38 -11.73 -9.49
N LEU A 174 -8.19 -11.19 -8.60
CA LEU A 174 -8.16 -11.50 -7.18
C LEU A 174 -9.36 -12.40 -6.86
N PHE A 175 -9.06 -13.54 -6.28
CA PHE A 175 -10.05 -14.45 -5.71
C PHE A 175 -9.75 -14.61 -4.20
N ALA A 176 -10.74 -14.40 -3.35
CA ALA A 176 -10.63 -14.53 -1.91
C ALA A 176 -11.85 -15.26 -1.35
#